data_6c596cb59e0385d9243ebf33f77c3783
#
_entry.id   6c596cb59e0385d9243ebf33f77c3783
#
_cell.length_a   1.000
_cell.length_b   1.000
_cell.length_c   1.000
_cell.angle_alpha   90.00
_cell.angle_beta   90.00
_cell.angle_gamma   90.00
#
_symmetry.space_group_name_H-M   'P 1'
#
loop_
_entity.id
_entity.type
_entity.pdbx_description
1 polymer ?
#
loop_
_entity_poly.entity_id
_entity_poly.type
_entity_poly.pdbx_seq_one_letter_code
_entity_poly.pdbx_strand_id
1 'polypeptide(L)'
;MFPLYPLSHSLYELRPPAESLDHYFHYLSAYSFAAPCRIFQNLNTLAIETENPEQVIAALAFFNKQNAGVPTPDIVAHQIPVCYDPLLGNDLNVLSAQTGLSPEEIIHIHAAGHYRVGMMGFLPGFGYLTGLDPRLHTPRKAQPATRVRAGSVAIAADMTGIYPFDSPGGWFIVGHTPQRMVDFSNSLQPTLLQCGDRVTFYPVSIETYGEIAY
;
A
#
# COMPACT_ATOMS: atom_id res chain seq x y z
N MET A 1 -20.18 16.54 -10.01
CA MET A 1 -18.89 17.11 -9.50
C MET A 1 -18.81 16.77 -8.04
N PHE A 2 -17.73 16.17 -7.56
CA PHE A 2 -17.54 15.87 -6.14
C PHE A 2 -17.08 17.13 -5.41
N PRO A 3 -17.64 17.46 -4.26
CA PRO A 3 -17.20 18.61 -3.51
C PRO A 3 -15.79 18.39 -2.94
N LEU A 4 -15.03 19.47 -2.87
CA LEU A 4 -13.75 19.54 -2.18
C LEU A 4 -14.02 20.00 -0.74
N TYR A 5 -13.75 19.13 0.23
CA TYR A 5 -14.02 19.38 1.64
C TYR A 5 -12.78 20.00 2.32
N PRO A 6 -12.87 21.20 2.90
CA PRO A 6 -11.73 21.78 3.61
C PRO A 6 -11.48 21.04 4.93
N LEU A 7 -10.23 20.63 5.16
CA LEU A 7 -9.77 20.06 6.43
C LEU A 7 -8.95 21.09 7.24
N SER A 8 -8.26 22.01 6.53
CA SER A 8 -7.56 23.16 7.10
C SER A 8 -7.50 24.29 6.06
N HIS A 9 -6.72 25.34 6.32
CA HIS A 9 -6.54 26.47 5.38
C HIS A 9 -5.90 26.06 4.05
N SER A 10 -5.11 24.99 4.01
CA SER A 10 -4.41 24.52 2.82
C SER A 10 -4.57 23.02 2.55
N LEU A 11 -5.33 22.29 3.36
CA LEU A 11 -5.57 20.86 3.19
C LEU A 11 -7.05 20.61 2.91
N TYR A 12 -7.31 19.85 1.86
CA TYR A 12 -8.66 19.51 1.38
C TYR A 12 -8.80 18.02 1.18
N GLU A 13 -10.01 17.51 1.25
CA GLU A 13 -10.34 16.13 0.97
C GLU A 13 -11.30 16.04 -0.22
N LEU A 14 -11.01 15.13 -1.16
CA LEU A 14 -11.89 14.74 -2.25
C LEU A 14 -12.32 13.29 -2.03
N ARG A 15 -13.63 13.02 -2.19
CA ARG A 15 -14.25 11.70 -1.99
C ARG A 15 -14.89 11.20 -3.28
N PRO A 16 -14.10 10.72 -4.24
CA PRO A 16 -14.66 10.12 -5.45
C PRO A 16 -15.21 8.72 -5.13
N PRO A 17 -16.03 8.12 -6.02
CA PRO A 17 -16.39 6.71 -5.91
C PRO A 17 -15.15 5.82 -5.87
N ALA A 18 -15.20 4.72 -5.12
CA ALA A 18 -14.05 3.84 -4.92
C ALA A 18 -13.48 3.31 -6.26
N GLU A 19 -14.35 2.99 -7.22
CA GLU A 19 -13.97 2.51 -8.54
C GLU A 19 -13.24 3.54 -9.41
N SER A 20 -13.35 4.82 -9.07
CA SER A 20 -12.72 5.92 -9.82
C SER A 20 -11.60 6.62 -9.05
N LEU A 21 -11.31 6.21 -7.83
CA LEU A 21 -10.32 6.84 -6.95
C LEU A 21 -8.95 6.97 -7.62
N ASP A 22 -8.46 5.87 -8.22
CA ASP A 22 -7.16 5.84 -8.90
C ASP A 22 -7.13 6.77 -10.12
N HIS A 23 -8.21 6.83 -10.89
CA HIS A 23 -8.30 7.72 -12.05
C HIS A 23 -8.19 9.19 -11.63
N TYR A 24 -8.88 9.58 -10.55
CA TYR A 24 -8.78 10.94 -10.02
C TYR A 24 -7.38 11.24 -9.47
N PHE A 25 -6.77 10.29 -8.76
CA PHE A 25 -5.41 10.42 -8.24
C PHE A 25 -4.41 10.65 -9.38
N HIS A 26 -4.39 9.77 -10.38
CA HIS A 26 -3.45 9.86 -11.50
C HIS A 26 -3.68 11.12 -12.34
N TYR A 27 -4.94 11.47 -12.61
CA TYR A 27 -5.26 12.69 -13.33
C TYR A 27 -4.76 13.94 -12.60
N LEU A 28 -5.09 14.09 -11.32
CA LEU A 28 -4.68 15.26 -10.54
C LEU A 28 -3.17 15.31 -10.32
N SER A 29 -2.52 14.15 -10.13
CA SER A 29 -1.06 14.08 -9.96
C SER A 29 -0.30 14.43 -11.25
N ALA A 30 -0.87 14.16 -12.40
CA ALA A 30 -0.31 14.52 -13.71
C ALA A 30 -0.71 15.93 -14.19
N TYR A 31 -1.69 16.58 -13.53
CA TYR A 31 -2.18 17.88 -13.93
C TYR A 31 -1.17 18.98 -13.61
N SER A 32 -0.92 19.87 -14.58
CA SER A 32 -0.04 21.03 -14.39
C SER A 32 -0.78 22.18 -13.68
N PHE A 33 -0.64 22.24 -12.38
CA PHE A 33 -1.21 23.34 -11.58
C PHE A 33 -0.38 24.60 -11.67
N ALA A 34 -1.04 25.76 -11.69
CA ALA A 34 -0.39 27.07 -11.74
C ALA A 34 0.31 27.45 -10.42
N ALA A 35 -0.19 26.94 -9.30
CA ALA A 35 0.39 27.09 -7.96
C ALA A 35 0.71 25.73 -7.35
N PRO A 36 1.60 25.64 -6.35
CA PRO A 36 1.96 24.39 -5.70
C PRO A 36 0.72 23.60 -5.24
N CYS A 37 0.66 22.33 -5.65
CA CYS A 37 -0.40 21.42 -5.30
C CYS A 37 0.19 20.03 -5.12
N ARG A 38 -0.13 19.37 -3.99
CA ARG A 38 0.29 18.00 -3.72
C ARG A 38 -0.94 17.13 -3.53
N ILE A 39 -0.93 15.97 -4.14
CA ILE A 39 -2.04 15.02 -4.11
C ILE A 39 -1.57 13.75 -3.40
N PHE A 40 -2.31 13.31 -2.41
CA PHE A 40 -2.04 12.08 -1.68
C PHE A 40 -3.26 11.17 -1.75
N GLN A 41 -3.05 9.92 -2.08
CA GLN A 41 -4.13 8.92 -2.06
C GLN A 41 -4.19 8.23 -0.71
N ASN A 42 -5.37 8.28 -0.08
CA ASN A 42 -5.78 7.41 1.01
C ASN A 42 -6.60 6.23 0.48
N LEU A 43 -7.01 5.31 1.35
CA LEU A 43 -7.77 4.11 0.96
C LEU A 43 -9.05 4.43 0.18
N ASN A 44 -9.76 5.48 0.56
CA ASN A 44 -11.07 5.83 0.00
C ASN A 44 -11.19 7.31 -0.42
N THR A 45 -10.13 8.11 -0.25
CA THR A 45 -10.16 9.55 -0.49
C THR A 45 -8.84 10.05 -1.06
N LEU A 46 -8.84 11.26 -1.60
CA LEU A 46 -7.63 11.99 -1.92
C LEU A 46 -7.48 13.16 -0.95
N ALA A 47 -6.29 13.30 -0.35
CA ALA A 47 -5.90 14.50 0.37
C ALA A 47 -5.15 15.42 -0.59
N ILE A 48 -5.52 16.70 -0.61
CA ILE A 48 -5.01 17.70 -1.55
C ILE A 48 -4.49 18.88 -0.73
N GLU A 49 -3.18 19.09 -0.80
CA GLU A 49 -2.53 20.22 -0.16
C GLU A 49 -2.31 21.33 -1.19
N THR A 50 -2.97 22.47 -1.00
CA THR A 50 -2.85 23.65 -1.87
C THR A 50 -3.35 24.91 -1.17
N GLU A 51 -2.76 26.05 -1.48
CA GLU A 51 -3.28 27.37 -1.06
C GLU A 51 -4.33 27.92 -2.04
N ASN A 52 -4.47 27.30 -3.22
CA ASN A 52 -5.43 27.72 -4.24
C ASN A 52 -6.36 26.56 -4.63
N PRO A 53 -7.43 26.29 -3.85
CA PRO A 53 -8.34 25.18 -4.15
C PRO A 53 -9.13 25.36 -5.44
N GLU A 54 -9.31 26.59 -5.94
CA GLU A 54 -10.06 26.86 -7.16
C GLU A 54 -9.41 26.23 -8.40
N GLN A 55 -8.08 26.14 -8.44
CA GLN A 55 -7.38 25.44 -9.52
C GLN A 55 -7.69 23.95 -9.55
N VAL A 56 -7.89 23.32 -8.38
CA VAL A 56 -8.28 21.90 -8.27
C VAL A 56 -9.72 21.72 -8.73
N ILE A 57 -10.62 22.61 -8.33
CA ILE A 57 -12.02 22.60 -8.76
C ILE A 57 -12.12 22.75 -10.28
N ALA A 58 -11.31 23.64 -10.87
CA ALA A 58 -11.24 23.83 -12.33
C ALA A 58 -10.73 22.55 -13.04
N ALA A 59 -9.67 21.93 -12.51
CA ALA A 59 -9.15 20.68 -13.03
C ALA A 59 -10.18 19.54 -12.97
N LEU A 60 -10.91 19.40 -11.86
CA LEU A 60 -11.98 18.43 -11.70
C LEU A 60 -13.16 18.68 -12.66
N ALA A 61 -13.51 19.96 -12.90
CA ALA A 61 -14.54 20.31 -13.87
C ALA A 61 -14.15 19.92 -15.30
N PHE A 62 -12.87 20.09 -15.65
CA PHE A 62 -12.32 19.68 -16.94
C PHE A 62 -12.31 18.15 -17.07
N PHE A 63 -11.87 17.42 -16.05
CA PHE A 63 -11.89 15.96 -16.00
C PHE A 63 -13.29 15.40 -16.27
N ASN A 64 -14.31 15.91 -15.57
CA ASN A 64 -15.68 15.43 -15.69
C ASN A 64 -16.32 15.73 -17.07
N LYS A 65 -15.83 16.76 -17.79
CA LYS A 65 -16.31 17.09 -19.14
C LYS A 65 -15.72 16.21 -20.23
N GLN A 66 -14.51 15.73 -20.04
CA GLN A 66 -13.79 14.99 -21.08
C GLN A 66 -14.11 13.49 -21.14
N ASN A 67 -14.80 12.91 -20.19
CA ASN A 67 -15.30 11.51 -20.04
C ASN A 67 -14.66 10.40 -20.93
N ALA A 68 -13.66 10.72 -21.74
CA ALA A 68 -12.98 9.82 -22.66
C ALA A 68 -11.54 10.29 -22.88
N GLY A 69 -10.58 9.69 -22.22
CA GLY A 69 -9.18 9.90 -22.55
C GLY A 69 -8.24 10.31 -21.38
N VAL A 70 -8.69 10.14 -20.15
CA VAL A 70 -7.70 10.10 -19.05
C VAL A 70 -6.91 8.80 -19.23
N PRO A 71 -5.57 8.87 -19.34
CA PRO A 71 -4.76 7.67 -19.38
C PRO A 71 -5.12 6.81 -18.17
N THR A 72 -5.56 5.58 -18.42
CA THR A 72 -5.61 4.59 -17.34
C THR A 72 -4.18 4.45 -16.82
N PRO A 73 -3.98 4.55 -15.51
CA PRO A 73 -2.64 4.32 -14.97
C PRO A 73 -2.12 2.97 -15.43
N ASP A 74 -0.84 2.91 -15.76
CA ASP A 74 -0.17 1.64 -16.01
C ASP A 74 -0.11 0.87 -14.68
N ILE A 75 -1.14 0.05 -14.43
CA ILE A 75 -1.20 -0.83 -13.26
C ILE A 75 -0.19 -1.96 -13.47
N VAL A 76 0.83 -1.98 -12.64
CA VAL A 76 1.83 -3.04 -12.64
C VAL A 76 1.38 -4.20 -11.75
N ALA A 77 1.60 -5.43 -12.22
CA ALA A 77 1.38 -6.64 -11.41
C ALA A 77 2.73 -7.16 -10.90
N HIS A 78 2.87 -7.18 -9.59
CA HIS A 78 4.07 -7.65 -8.90
C HIS A 78 3.85 -9.04 -8.33
N GLN A 79 4.82 -9.95 -8.57
CA GLN A 79 4.92 -11.24 -7.91
C GLN A 79 6.09 -11.20 -6.93
N ILE A 80 5.81 -11.25 -5.64
CA ILE A 80 6.81 -11.03 -4.59
C ILE A 80 7.07 -12.36 -3.86
N PRO A 81 8.34 -12.85 -3.84
CA PRO A 81 8.71 -14.03 -3.07
C PRO A 81 8.61 -13.75 -1.58
N VAL A 82 8.03 -14.68 -0.82
CA VAL A 82 7.94 -14.57 0.64
C VAL A 82 8.36 -15.88 1.28
N CYS A 83 9.32 -15.84 2.15
CA CYS A 83 9.65 -16.94 3.04
C CYS A 83 8.85 -16.81 4.34
N TYR A 84 8.02 -17.82 4.61
CA TYR A 84 7.16 -17.89 5.79
C TYR A 84 7.78 -18.77 6.90
N ASP A 85 9.07 -19.06 6.82
CA ASP A 85 9.76 -19.80 7.87
C ASP A 85 9.54 -19.12 9.24
N PRO A 86 9.28 -19.87 10.33
CA PRO A 86 9.07 -19.31 11.67
C PRO A 86 10.19 -18.40 12.18
N LEU A 87 11.42 -18.57 11.66
CA LEU A 87 12.54 -17.67 11.96
C LEU A 87 12.36 -16.26 11.36
N LEU A 88 11.54 -16.15 10.32
CA LEU A 88 11.26 -14.92 9.57
C LEU A 88 9.82 -14.43 9.81
N GLY A 89 8.85 -15.37 9.93
CA GLY A 89 7.45 -15.08 10.26
C GLY A 89 7.16 -15.32 11.72
N ASN A 90 7.82 -14.61 12.61
CA ASN A 90 7.86 -14.88 14.05
C ASN A 90 6.52 -14.67 14.80
N ASP A 91 5.50 -14.10 14.18
CA ASP A 91 4.17 -13.90 14.77
C ASP A 91 3.11 -14.91 14.31
N LEU A 92 3.44 -15.87 13.44
CA LEU A 92 2.49 -16.86 12.93
C LEU A 92 1.79 -17.64 14.05
N ASN A 93 2.51 -18.04 15.08
CA ASN A 93 1.92 -18.75 16.22
C ASN A 93 0.96 -17.86 17.03
N VAL A 94 1.26 -16.57 17.16
CA VAL A 94 0.39 -15.60 17.84
C VAL A 94 -0.88 -15.40 17.04
N LEU A 95 -0.76 -15.24 15.73
CA LEU A 95 -1.90 -15.15 14.81
C LEU A 95 -2.75 -16.42 14.84
N SER A 96 -2.13 -17.59 14.83
CA SER A 96 -2.81 -18.89 14.97
C SER A 96 -3.70 -18.93 16.20
N ALA A 97 -3.20 -18.49 17.35
CA ALA A 97 -3.97 -18.42 18.59
C ALA A 97 -5.12 -17.41 18.54
N GLN A 98 -4.98 -16.31 17.77
CA GLN A 98 -6.00 -15.27 17.64
C GLN A 98 -7.09 -15.62 16.63
N THR A 99 -6.70 -16.23 15.50
CA THR A 99 -7.61 -16.53 14.38
C THR A 99 -8.24 -17.92 14.49
N GLY A 100 -7.66 -18.82 15.27
CA GLY A 100 -8.04 -20.25 15.35
C GLY A 100 -7.58 -21.06 14.13
N LEU A 101 -6.81 -20.47 13.21
CA LEU A 101 -6.23 -21.13 12.04
C LEU A 101 -4.85 -21.69 12.37
N SER A 102 -4.45 -22.78 11.74
CA SER A 102 -3.06 -23.24 11.84
C SER A 102 -2.10 -22.28 11.12
N PRO A 103 -0.80 -22.25 11.46
CA PRO A 103 0.18 -21.46 10.72
C PRO A 103 0.17 -21.75 9.22
N GLU A 104 0.02 -23.01 8.82
CA GLU A 104 -0.03 -23.45 7.43
C GLU A 104 -1.27 -22.90 6.71
N GLU A 105 -2.42 -22.87 7.38
CA GLU A 105 -3.65 -22.25 6.84
C GLU A 105 -3.48 -20.75 6.67
N ILE A 106 -2.87 -20.05 7.64
CA ILE A 106 -2.57 -18.61 7.55
C ILE A 106 -1.68 -18.34 6.34
N ILE A 107 -0.60 -19.11 6.18
CA ILE A 107 0.33 -18.97 5.04
C ILE A 107 -0.40 -19.22 3.73
N HIS A 108 -1.18 -20.29 3.65
CA HIS A 108 -1.92 -20.64 2.43
C HIS A 108 -2.92 -19.54 2.03
N ILE A 109 -3.70 -19.04 2.99
CA ILE A 109 -4.68 -17.97 2.76
C ILE A 109 -3.97 -16.67 2.33
N HIS A 110 -2.89 -16.29 3.03
CA HIS A 110 -2.15 -15.08 2.71
C HIS A 110 -1.48 -15.17 1.33
N ALA A 111 -0.85 -16.29 0.99
CA ALA A 111 -0.19 -16.47 -0.30
C ALA A 111 -1.16 -16.58 -1.48
N ALA A 112 -2.38 -17.09 -1.27
CA ALA A 112 -3.42 -17.18 -2.29
C ALA A 112 -4.13 -15.83 -2.55
N GLY A 113 -3.85 -14.79 -1.73
CA GLY A 113 -4.48 -13.49 -1.84
C GLY A 113 -4.08 -12.72 -3.10
N HIS A 114 -5.02 -11.95 -3.63
CA HIS A 114 -4.80 -10.97 -4.68
C HIS A 114 -4.95 -9.57 -4.08
N TYR A 115 -3.83 -8.88 -3.97
CA TYR A 115 -3.77 -7.61 -3.27
C TYR A 115 -3.69 -6.44 -4.24
N ARG A 116 -4.11 -5.28 -3.76
CA ARG A 116 -3.98 -4.01 -4.46
C ARG A 116 -3.35 -2.99 -3.52
N VAL A 117 -2.40 -2.21 -4.03
CA VAL A 117 -1.86 -1.05 -3.30
C VAL A 117 -2.94 0.02 -3.20
N GLY A 118 -3.60 0.10 -2.05
CA GLY A 118 -4.66 1.07 -1.79
C GLY A 118 -4.13 2.44 -1.39
N MET A 119 -2.95 2.47 -0.76
CA MET A 119 -2.34 3.71 -0.27
C MET A 119 -0.83 3.50 -0.08
N MET A 120 -0.05 4.55 -0.32
CA MET A 120 1.36 4.62 0.08
C MET A 120 1.49 5.55 1.29
N GLY A 121 2.28 5.16 2.30
CA GLY A 121 2.44 5.99 3.50
C GLY A 121 3.28 5.32 4.57
N PHE A 122 3.34 5.90 5.77
CA PHE A 122 4.16 5.46 6.89
C PHE A 122 5.67 5.65 6.64
N LEU A 123 6.25 4.95 5.67
CA LEU A 123 7.64 5.07 5.24
C LEU A 123 7.70 5.14 3.71
N PRO A 124 8.74 5.76 3.11
CA PRO A 124 8.94 5.69 1.67
C PRO A 124 8.95 4.23 1.20
N GLY A 125 8.09 3.89 0.23
CA GLY A 125 7.97 2.54 -0.31
C GLY A 125 7.09 1.58 0.50
N PHE A 126 6.48 1.98 1.62
CA PHE A 126 5.50 1.15 2.33
C PHE A 126 4.13 1.28 1.66
N GLY A 127 3.68 0.19 1.06
CA GLY A 127 2.34 0.06 0.47
C GLY A 127 1.37 -0.64 1.43
N TYR A 128 0.21 0.00 1.66
CA TYR A 128 -0.92 -0.62 2.33
C TYR A 128 -1.70 -1.44 1.31
N LEU A 129 -1.61 -2.75 1.41
CA LEU A 129 -2.20 -3.70 0.46
C LEU A 129 -3.56 -4.13 0.96
N THR A 130 -4.61 -3.75 0.24
CA THR A 130 -5.99 -4.17 0.49
C THR A 130 -6.29 -5.51 -0.16
N GLY A 131 -7.36 -6.18 0.27
CA GLY A 131 -7.75 -7.50 -0.24
C GLY A 131 -7.32 -8.66 0.63
N LEU A 132 -6.91 -8.40 1.88
CA LEU A 132 -6.65 -9.46 2.85
C LEU A 132 -7.93 -10.23 3.15
N ASP A 133 -7.84 -11.57 3.15
CA ASP A 133 -8.97 -12.45 3.47
C ASP A 133 -9.52 -12.14 4.89
N PRO A 134 -10.82 -11.97 5.05
CA PRO A 134 -11.43 -11.64 6.35
C PRO A 134 -11.06 -12.59 7.49
N ARG A 135 -10.72 -13.85 7.22
CA ARG A 135 -10.26 -14.83 8.22
C ARG A 135 -8.93 -14.44 8.87
N LEU A 136 -8.13 -13.58 8.19
CA LEU A 136 -6.85 -13.07 8.70
C LEU A 136 -6.96 -11.67 9.30
N HIS A 137 -8.14 -11.06 9.31
CA HIS A 137 -8.31 -9.73 9.90
C HIS A 137 -8.01 -9.78 11.40
N THR A 138 -7.10 -8.91 11.84
CA THR A 138 -6.67 -8.85 13.24
C THR A 138 -6.30 -7.42 13.63
N PRO A 139 -6.59 -6.95 14.84
CA PRO A 139 -6.14 -5.63 15.27
C PRO A 139 -4.61 -5.57 15.31
N ARG A 140 -4.06 -4.36 15.32
CA ARG A 140 -2.61 -4.16 15.54
C ARG A 140 -2.20 -4.73 16.90
N LYS A 141 -0.93 -5.10 17.05
CA LYS A 141 -0.34 -5.49 18.35
C LYS A 141 -0.59 -4.38 19.38
N ALA A 142 -0.99 -4.76 20.58
CA ALA A 142 -1.17 -3.81 21.70
C ALA A 142 0.16 -3.12 22.07
N GLN A 143 1.26 -3.83 21.91
CA GLN A 143 2.61 -3.30 22.10
C GLN A 143 3.38 -3.45 20.79
N PRO A 144 3.64 -2.34 20.08
CA PRO A 144 4.45 -2.37 18.86
C PRO A 144 5.88 -2.85 19.17
N ALA A 145 6.46 -3.60 18.25
CA ALA A 145 7.88 -3.94 18.32
C ALA A 145 8.73 -2.68 18.12
N THR A 146 9.79 -2.55 18.88
CA THR A 146 10.74 -1.44 18.76
C THR A 146 11.54 -1.47 17.46
N ARG A 147 11.67 -2.66 16.86
CA ARG A 147 12.33 -2.88 15.57
C ARG A 147 11.66 -4.01 14.79
N VAL A 148 11.19 -3.70 13.60
CA VAL A 148 10.79 -4.61 12.55
C VAL A 148 11.81 -4.49 11.43
N ARG A 149 12.30 -5.60 10.90
CA ARG A 149 13.36 -5.61 9.85
C ARG A 149 12.77 -5.20 8.49
N ALA A 150 13.59 -4.52 7.69
CA ALA A 150 13.31 -4.31 6.26
C ALA A 150 13.04 -5.65 5.58
N GLY A 151 12.04 -5.71 4.69
CA GLY A 151 11.60 -6.93 4.04
C GLY A 151 10.55 -7.73 4.83
N SER A 152 10.25 -7.38 6.09
CA SER A 152 9.19 -8.06 6.85
C SER A 152 7.84 -7.89 6.19
N VAL A 153 7.16 -9.01 5.91
CA VAL A 153 5.78 -9.06 5.41
C VAL A 153 4.84 -9.21 6.61
N ALA A 154 3.84 -8.35 6.69
CA ALA A 154 3.04 -8.24 7.89
C ALA A 154 1.57 -7.98 7.61
N ILE A 155 0.70 -8.35 8.57
CA ILE A 155 -0.73 -8.09 8.52
C ILE A 155 -1.21 -7.30 9.75
N ALA A 156 -2.20 -6.44 9.54
CA ALA A 156 -2.98 -5.80 10.60
C ALA A 156 -4.28 -5.22 10.03
N ALA A 157 -5.30 -5.14 10.84
CA ALA A 157 -6.66 -4.78 10.42
C ALA A 157 -7.11 -5.68 9.26
N ASP A 158 -7.46 -5.11 8.15
CA ASP A 158 -7.90 -5.74 6.90
C ASP A 158 -6.85 -5.67 5.78
N MET A 159 -5.57 -5.45 6.15
CA MET A 159 -4.49 -5.18 5.19
C MET A 159 -3.26 -6.03 5.45
N THR A 160 -2.44 -6.17 4.39
CA THR A 160 -1.07 -6.65 4.46
C THR A 160 -0.11 -5.58 3.93
N GLY A 161 1.19 -5.73 4.18
CA GLY A 161 2.21 -4.79 3.72
C GLY A 161 3.62 -5.30 3.94
N ILE A 162 4.58 -4.62 3.33
CA ILE A 162 6.00 -4.96 3.42
C ILE A 162 6.76 -3.76 3.98
N TYR A 163 7.52 -3.98 5.05
CA TYR A 163 8.36 -2.95 5.63
C TYR A 163 9.57 -2.68 4.71
N PRO A 164 9.72 -1.47 4.16
CA PRO A 164 10.84 -1.15 3.26
C PRO A 164 12.15 -0.91 3.99
N PHE A 165 12.09 -0.51 5.27
CA PHE A 165 13.24 -0.21 6.13
C PHE A 165 13.02 -0.74 7.54
N ASP A 166 14.10 -0.89 8.28
CA ASP A 166 14.04 -1.13 9.71
C ASP A 166 13.30 0.01 10.40
N SER A 167 12.27 -0.33 11.17
CA SER A 167 11.44 0.67 11.86
C SER A 167 10.70 0.05 13.04
N PRO A 168 10.19 0.83 13.99
CA PRO A 168 9.16 0.34 14.91
C PRO A 168 7.90 -0.06 14.14
N GLY A 169 7.15 -1.07 14.65
CA GLY A 169 5.91 -1.48 13.99
C GLY A 169 5.02 -2.37 14.85
N GLY A 170 3.70 -2.21 14.68
CA GLY A 170 2.68 -2.94 15.44
C GLY A 170 1.90 -3.98 14.61
N TRP A 171 2.37 -4.33 13.42
CA TRP A 171 1.76 -5.36 12.59
C TRP A 171 2.34 -6.73 12.93
N PHE A 172 1.58 -7.80 12.69
CA PHE A 172 2.01 -9.17 12.91
C PHE A 172 2.84 -9.65 11.72
N ILE A 173 4.06 -10.07 11.98
CA ILE A 173 5.00 -10.51 10.96
C ILE A 173 4.68 -11.96 10.59
N VAL A 174 4.27 -12.17 9.33
CA VAL A 174 3.91 -13.49 8.79
C VAL A 174 5.03 -14.11 7.96
N GLY A 175 5.97 -13.32 7.46
CA GLY A 175 7.07 -13.79 6.63
C GLY A 175 8.05 -12.67 6.30
N HIS A 176 8.95 -12.95 5.37
CA HIS A 176 9.96 -11.99 4.94
C HIS A 176 10.24 -12.16 3.44
N THR A 177 10.44 -11.04 2.74
CA THR A 177 10.86 -11.02 1.35
C THR A 177 12.29 -10.49 1.20
N PRO A 178 13.12 -11.08 0.33
CA PRO A 178 14.41 -10.52 -0.05
C PRO A 178 14.27 -9.36 -1.05
N GLN A 179 13.06 -9.13 -1.59
CA GLN A 179 12.81 -8.08 -2.57
C GLN A 179 13.02 -6.71 -1.96
N ARG A 180 13.85 -5.89 -2.59
CA ARG A 180 13.99 -4.48 -2.20
C ARG A 180 12.73 -3.71 -2.60
N MET A 181 12.15 -3.00 -1.63
CA MET A 181 10.96 -2.17 -1.83
C MET A 181 11.33 -0.75 -2.29
N VAL A 182 12.56 -0.32 -2.08
CA VAL A 182 13.06 1.01 -2.43
C VAL A 182 14.46 0.92 -3.02
N ASP A 183 14.66 1.64 -4.13
CA ASP A 183 15.96 1.85 -4.77
C ASP A 183 16.14 3.33 -5.12
N PHE A 184 16.85 4.05 -4.28
CA PHE A 184 17.13 5.49 -4.48
C PHE A 184 18.10 5.78 -5.65
N SER A 185 18.73 4.77 -6.24
CA SER A 185 19.52 4.95 -7.46
C SER A 185 18.63 5.18 -8.68
N ASN A 186 17.39 4.68 -8.64
CA ASN A 186 16.36 4.98 -9.63
C ASN A 186 15.60 6.27 -9.25
N SER A 187 16.09 7.41 -9.70
CA SER A 187 15.51 8.71 -9.37
C SER A 187 14.10 8.95 -9.95
N LEU A 188 13.72 8.22 -11.00
CA LEU A 188 12.40 8.35 -11.64
C LEU A 188 11.33 7.54 -10.91
N GLN A 189 11.69 6.37 -10.40
CA GLN A 189 10.79 5.47 -9.68
C GLN A 189 11.55 4.79 -8.53
N PRO A 190 11.75 5.49 -7.41
CA PRO A 190 12.55 4.97 -6.30
C PRO A 190 11.83 3.86 -5.51
N THR A 191 10.50 3.73 -5.64
CA THR A 191 9.69 2.72 -4.93
C THR A 191 9.22 1.64 -5.89
N LEU A 192 9.30 0.37 -5.44
CA LEU A 192 8.81 -0.77 -6.23
C LEU A 192 7.31 -0.67 -6.48
N LEU A 193 6.53 -0.33 -5.45
CA LEU A 193 5.08 -0.25 -5.50
C LEU A 193 4.61 1.18 -5.69
N GLN A 194 3.47 1.31 -6.39
CA GLN A 194 2.70 2.54 -6.53
C GLN A 194 1.22 2.30 -6.22
N CYS A 195 0.47 3.36 -5.90
CA CYS A 195 -0.98 3.26 -5.72
C CYS A 195 -1.65 2.67 -6.96
N GLY A 196 -2.52 1.69 -6.75
CA GLY A 196 -3.22 0.98 -7.81
C GLY A 196 -2.57 -0.32 -8.23
N ASP A 197 -1.28 -0.52 -8.04
CA ASP A 197 -0.56 -1.75 -8.40
C ASP A 197 -1.20 -2.99 -7.78
N ARG A 198 -1.06 -4.11 -8.48
CA ARG A 198 -1.49 -5.42 -8.00
C ARG A 198 -0.31 -6.21 -7.45
N VAL A 199 -0.52 -6.91 -6.36
CA VAL A 199 0.50 -7.71 -5.70
C VAL A 199 -0.03 -9.11 -5.44
N THR A 200 0.80 -10.11 -5.75
CA THR A 200 0.62 -11.49 -5.34
C THR A 200 1.88 -11.97 -4.64
N PHE A 201 1.72 -12.79 -3.61
CA PHE A 201 2.83 -13.42 -2.92
C PHE A 201 2.99 -14.85 -3.36
N TYR A 202 4.22 -15.33 -3.49
CA TYR A 202 4.48 -16.75 -3.68
C TYR A 202 5.48 -17.26 -2.64
N PRO A 203 5.17 -18.40 -2.00
CA PRO A 203 6.01 -18.97 -0.96
C PRO A 203 7.35 -19.44 -1.55
N VAL A 204 8.44 -19.16 -0.83
CA VAL A 204 9.76 -19.71 -1.12
C VAL A 204 10.34 -20.37 0.13
N SER A 205 11.21 -21.37 -0.06
CA SER A 205 11.92 -22.01 1.05
C SER A 205 12.97 -21.07 1.65
N ILE A 206 13.48 -21.43 2.84
CA ILE A 206 14.55 -20.64 3.48
C ILE A 206 15.85 -20.69 2.68
N GLU A 207 16.12 -21.79 1.97
CA GLU A 207 17.27 -21.95 1.09
C GLU A 207 17.16 -21.00 -0.10
N THR A 208 16.02 -21.02 -0.82
CA THR A 208 15.75 -20.13 -1.96
C THR A 208 15.75 -18.68 -1.54
N TYR A 209 15.20 -18.38 -0.35
CA TYR A 209 15.29 -17.04 0.22
C TYR A 209 16.75 -16.58 0.38
N GLY A 210 17.62 -17.45 0.92
CA GLY A 210 19.05 -17.18 1.05
C GLY A 210 19.74 -16.91 -0.29
N GLU A 211 19.40 -17.65 -1.35
CA GLU A 211 19.95 -17.46 -2.70
C GLU A 211 19.54 -16.12 -3.33
N ILE A 212 18.31 -15.67 -3.12
CA ILE A 212 17.79 -14.40 -3.68
C ILE A 212 18.33 -13.19 -2.89
N ALA A 213 18.56 -13.35 -1.57
CA ALA A 213 18.94 -12.25 -0.67
C ALA A 213 20.41 -11.80 -0.85
N TYR A 214 21.21 -12.54 -1.61
CA TYR A 214 22.63 -12.25 -1.91
C TYR A 214 22.83 -11.97 -3.39
#